data_d064cbfd02d74882b7ec490688771e55
#
_entry.id   d064cbfd02d74882b7ec490688771e55
#
_cell.length_a   1.000
_cell.length_b   1.000
_cell.length_c   1.000
_cell.angle_alpha   90.00
_cell.angle_beta   90.00
_cell.angle_gamma   90.00
#
_symmetry.space_group_name_H-M   'P 1'
#
loop_
_entity.id
_entity.type
_entity.pdbx_description
1 polymer ?
#
loop_
_entity_poly.entity_id
_entity_poly.type
_entity_poly.pdbx_seq_one_letter_code
_entity_poly.pdbx_strand_id
1 'polypeptide(L)'
;MKTILLSTAAIAMFAAAPAMAQSWPAPEYYGSLGYSHMEADGTDAELGAVTGRFGAKLTPYFGVEGEGSFGVRDDEVTFGAVTADVEHNYDLAAYGVAFLPVSPNFELFGRLGYGTTEVEASAAGVSVTEDGESWNYGVGANYYFDGQNGVRGDWTRRDFTDDGGEADVYSVSYIRRF
;
A
#
# COMPACT_ATOMS: atom_id res chain seq x y z
N MET A 1 -6.21 -28.45 7.93
CA MET A 1 -6.60 -27.70 9.12
C MET A 1 -5.36 -27.03 9.74
N LYS A 2 -4.78 -25.99 9.08
CA LYS A 2 -3.56 -25.28 9.55
C LYS A 2 -3.57 -23.80 9.18
N THR A 3 -4.69 -23.12 9.22
CA THR A 3 -4.78 -21.71 8.79
C THR A 3 -5.74 -20.93 9.66
N ILE A 4 -5.41 -20.66 10.92
CA ILE A 4 -6.09 -19.62 11.71
C ILE A 4 -5.15 -19.23 12.89
N LEU A 5 -3.97 -18.68 12.62
CA LEU A 5 -3.11 -18.18 13.71
C LEU A 5 -2.32 -16.91 13.40
N LEU A 6 -2.40 -16.34 12.18
CA LEU A 6 -1.65 -15.13 11.84
C LEU A 6 -2.45 -13.81 11.87
N SER A 7 -3.77 -13.86 11.91
CA SER A 7 -4.61 -12.64 11.90
C SER A 7 -4.70 -11.90 13.24
N THR A 8 -4.13 -12.43 14.33
CA THR A 8 -4.22 -11.83 15.68
C THR A 8 -3.03 -10.94 16.06
N ALA A 9 -1.93 -10.96 15.31
CA ALA A 9 -0.72 -10.20 15.66
C ALA A 9 -0.78 -8.72 15.28
N ALA A 10 -1.51 -8.36 14.22
CA ALA A 10 -1.58 -6.97 13.75
C ALA A 10 -2.42 -6.05 14.66
N ILE A 11 -3.40 -6.59 15.38
CA ILE A 11 -4.27 -5.80 16.27
C ILE A 11 -3.60 -5.53 17.64
N ALA A 12 -2.62 -6.31 18.06
CA ALA A 12 -1.96 -6.16 19.35
C ALA A 12 -0.99 -4.97 19.43
N MET A 13 -0.54 -4.41 18.31
CA MET A 13 0.38 -3.27 18.31
C MET A 13 -0.31 -1.93 18.65
N PHE A 14 -1.61 -1.82 18.54
CA PHE A 14 -2.35 -0.61 18.92
C PHE A 14 -2.67 -0.52 20.43
N ALA A 15 -2.55 -1.61 21.18
CA ALA A 15 -2.91 -1.65 22.60
C ALA A 15 -1.75 -1.33 23.56
N ALA A 16 -0.50 -1.20 23.11
CA ALA A 16 0.67 -0.99 23.95
C ALA A 16 1.10 0.48 24.09
N ALA A 17 0.31 1.45 23.67
CA ALA A 17 0.67 2.86 23.64
C ALA A 17 0.29 3.77 24.84
N PRO A 18 -0.11 3.32 26.05
CA PRO A 18 -0.43 4.29 27.10
C PRO A 18 0.71 4.65 28.08
N ALA A 19 1.93 4.15 27.92
CA ALA A 19 2.94 4.32 28.98
C ALA A 19 4.00 5.42 28.74
N MET A 20 3.97 6.11 27.59
CA MET A 20 4.94 7.18 27.26
C MET A 20 4.28 8.55 27.06
N ALA A 21 3.16 8.82 27.71
CA ALA A 21 2.38 10.06 27.55
C ALA A 21 2.97 11.24 28.34
N GLN A 22 4.28 11.46 28.28
CA GLN A 22 4.87 12.70 28.79
C GLN A 22 5.53 13.47 27.64
N SER A 23 4.80 14.49 27.13
CA SER A 23 5.25 15.58 26.23
C SER A 23 5.49 15.30 24.74
N TRP A 24 4.81 14.34 24.14
CA TRP A 24 4.76 14.27 22.68
C TRP A 24 3.59 15.12 22.15
N PRO A 25 3.77 15.91 21.09
CA PRO A 25 2.66 16.57 20.43
C PRO A 25 1.60 15.55 20.02
N ALA A 26 0.33 15.93 20.05
CA ALA A 26 -0.75 15.04 19.64
C ALA A 26 -0.46 14.50 18.22
N PRO A 27 -0.71 13.20 17.95
CA PRO A 27 -0.52 12.66 16.61
C PRO A 27 -1.36 13.41 15.58
N GLU A 28 -0.79 13.75 14.44
CA GLU A 28 -1.51 14.28 13.29
C GLU A 28 -2.00 13.10 12.44
N TYR A 29 -3.29 12.98 12.26
CA TYR A 29 -3.87 11.94 11.42
C TYR A 29 -4.03 12.44 9.98
N TYR A 30 -3.92 11.52 9.02
CA TYR A 30 -4.19 11.81 7.62
C TYR A 30 -4.82 10.60 6.93
N GLY A 31 -5.56 10.88 5.86
CA GLY A 31 -6.11 9.86 4.98
C GLY A 31 -5.88 10.23 3.53
N SER A 32 -5.72 9.25 2.67
CA SER A 32 -5.65 9.47 1.22
C SER A 32 -6.48 8.44 0.47
N LEU A 33 -6.97 8.86 -0.70
CA LEU A 33 -7.70 8.01 -1.64
C LEU A 33 -7.27 8.37 -3.05
N GLY A 34 -6.97 7.38 -3.88
CA GLY A 34 -6.50 7.62 -5.23
C GLY A 34 -6.42 6.37 -6.09
N TYR A 35 -5.71 6.51 -7.19
CA TYR A 35 -5.48 5.45 -8.16
C TYR A 35 -4.02 5.01 -8.10
N SER A 36 -3.82 3.70 -8.18
CA SER A 36 -2.53 3.05 -8.27
C SER A 36 -2.44 2.24 -9.55
N HIS A 37 -1.29 2.33 -10.19
CA HIS A 37 -0.91 1.54 -11.36
C HIS A 37 0.26 0.65 -10.97
N MET A 38 0.13 -0.66 -11.19
CA MET A 38 1.13 -1.65 -10.87
C MET A 38 1.68 -2.28 -12.14
N GLU A 39 3.00 -2.34 -12.22
CA GLU A 39 3.77 -2.97 -13.28
C GLU A 39 4.56 -4.13 -12.66
N ALA A 40 4.31 -5.35 -13.10
CA ALA A 40 5.05 -6.52 -12.63
C ALA A 40 6.29 -6.75 -13.51
N ASP A 41 7.45 -6.93 -12.87
CA ASP A 41 8.71 -7.18 -13.60
C ASP A 41 8.63 -8.50 -14.38
N GLY A 42 8.98 -8.44 -15.68
CA GLY A 42 9.04 -9.61 -16.57
C GLY A 42 7.74 -9.97 -17.27
N THR A 43 6.66 -9.20 -17.09
CA THR A 43 5.40 -9.35 -17.84
C THR A 43 4.92 -7.98 -18.34
N ASP A 44 4.16 -7.97 -19.42
CA ASP A 44 3.49 -6.75 -19.92
C ASP A 44 2.14 -6.50 -19.18
N ALA A 45 1.93 -7.14 -18.01
CA ALA A 45 0.69 -7.00 -17.24
C ALA A 45 0.67 -5.67 -16.49
N GLU A 46 -0.35 -4.87 -16.76
CA GLU A 46 -0.61 -3.59 -16.12
C GLU A 46 -1.92 -3.68 -15.33
N LEU A 47 -1.82 -3.58 -14.01
CA LEU A 47 -2.98 -3.65 -13.12
C LEU A 47 -3.31 -2.27 -12.56
N GLY A 48 -4.60 -1.94 -12.53
CA GLY A 48 -5.10 -0.71 -11.95
C GLY A 48 -5.92 -0.96 -10.70
N ALA A 49 -5.68 -0.18 -9.65
CA ALA A 49 -6.39 -0.30 -8.39
C ALA A 49 -6.82 1.06 -7.81
N VAL A 50 -7.90 1.07 -7.06
CA VAL A 50 -8.22 2.16 -6.15
C VAL A 50 -7.58 1.87 -4.80
N THR A 51 -6.74 2.80 -4.33
CA THR A 51 -5.96 2.66 -3.10
C THR A 51 -6.39 3.69 -2.08
N GLY A 52 -6.75 3.21 -0.88
CA GLY A 52 -7.02 4.00 0.30
C GLY A 52 -5.91 3.84 1.34
N ARG A 53 -5.53 4.94 2.00
CA ARG A 53 -4.52 4.93 3.07
C ARG A 53 -5.01 5.72 4.26
N PHE A 54 -4.65 5.27 5.45
CA PHE A 54 -4.86 6.00 6.69
C PHE A 54 -3.59 5.94 7.52
N GLY A 55 -3.13 7.09 8.02
CA GLY A 55 -1.88 7.17 8.76
C GLY A 55 -1.95 8.13 9.93
N ALA A 56 -0.96 7.99 10.80
CA ALA A 56 -0.73 8.87 11.95
C ALA A 56 0.74 9.29 11.98
N LYS A 57 1.01 10.59 11.93
CA LYS A 57 2.31 11.15 12.24
C LYS A 57 2.46 11.21 13.75
N LEU A 58 3.34 10.39 14.29
CA LEU A 58 3.65 10.33 15.71
C LEU A 58 4.62 11.43 16.13
N THR A 59 5.44 11.87 15.16
CA THR A 59 6.35 13.02 15.25
C THR A 59 6.32 13.78 13.92
N PRO A 60 6.89 14.99 13.82
CA PRO A 60 7.02 15.68 12.54
C PRO A 60 7.77 14.89 11.46
N TYR A 61 8.57 13.90 11.87
CA TYR A 61 9.47 13.15 10.97
C TYR A 61 9.11 11.67 10.83
N PHE A 62 8.26 11.10 11.70
CA PHE A 62 7.95 9.69 11.68
C PHE A 62 6.48 9.42 11.96
N GLY A 63 5.95 8.43 11.28
CA GLY A 63 4.58 7.95 11.43
C GLY A 63 4.40 6.51 11.02
N VAL A 64 3.15 6.08 11.09
CA VAL A 64 2.68 4.76 10.64
C VAL A 64 1.53 4.93 9.67
N GLU A 65 1.41 4.03 8.71
CA GLU A 65 0.37 4.09 7.68
C GLU A 65 -0.15 2.67 7.39
N GLY A 66 -1.48 2.53 7.28
CA GLY A 66 -2.14 1.36 6.73
C GLY A 66 -2.61 1.66 5.30
N GLU A 67 -2.49 0.68 4.41
CA GLU A 67 -2.90 0.76 3.01
C GLU A 67 -3.85 -0.38 2.69
N GLY A 68 -4.92 -0.07 1.94
CA GLY A 68 -5.79 -1.06 1.33
C GLY A 68 -6.07 -0.68 -0.12
N SER A 69 -5.99 -1.67 -1.02
CA SER A 69 -6.25 -1.47 -2.44
C SER A 69 -7.24 -2.51 -2.96
N PHE A 70 -8.03 -2.11 -3.95
CA PHE A 70 -8.97 -2.98 -4.67
C PHE A 70 -8.75 -2.81 -6.17
N GLY A 71 -8.58 -3.92 -6.88
CA GLY A 71 -8.47 -3.93 -8.33
C GLY A 71 -9.72 -3.35 -8.99
N VAL A 72 -9.51 -2.50 -10.00
CA VAL A 72 -10.59 -1.89 -10.81
C VAL A 72 -10.34 -2.06 -12.29
N ARG A 73 -9.26 -2.73 -12.65
CA ARG A 73 -8.87 -3.02 -14.03
C ARG A 73 -8.26 -4.40 -14.08
N ASP A 74 -8.92 -5.28 -14.81
CA ASP A 74 -8.50 -6.64 -15.08
C ASP A 74 -7.69 -6.64 -16.38
N ASP A 75 -6.66 -7.47 -16.47
CA ASP A 75 -5.87 -7.62 -17.68
C ASP A 75 -5.95 -9.06 -18.21
N GLU A 76 -6.03 -9.20 -19.54
CA GLU A 76 -6.02 -10.50 -20.21
C GLU A 76 -4.59 -10.83 -20.66
N VAL A 77 -4.00 -11.88 -20.09
CA VAL A 77 -2.68 -12.35 -20.52
C VAL A 77 -2.84 -13.56 -21.45
N THR A 78 -2.37 -13.40 -22.70
CA THR A 78 -2.47 -14.44 -23.73
C THR A 78 -1.17 -15.20 -23.89
N PHE A 79 -1.14 -16.48 -23.54
CA PHE A 79 -0.04 -17.40 -23.81
C PHE A 79 -0.40 -18.36 -24.97
N GLY A 80 0.00 -18.01 -26.19
CA GLY A 80 -0.28 -18.82 -27.38
C GLY A 80 -1.76 -18.85 -27.74
N ALA A 81 -2.45 -19.97 -27.49
CA ALA A 81 -3.90 -20.15 -27.76
C ALA A 81 -4.76 -20.13 -26.47
N VAL A 82 -4.19 -19.84 -25.33
CA VAL A 82 -4.87 -19.77 -24.03
C VAL A 82 -4.84 -18.34 -23.53
N THR A 83 -6.02 -17.78 -23.28
CA THR A 83 -6.20 -16.49 -22.62
C THR A 83 -6.53 -16.78 -21.14
N ALA A 84 -5.81 -16.14 -20.23
CA ALA A 84 -6.09 -16.18 -18.81
C ALA A 84 -6.49 -14.77 -18.35
N ASP A 85 -7.59 -14.69 -17.62
CA ASP A 85 -8.03 -13.48 -16.93
C ASP A 85 -7.28 -13.39 -15.60
N VAL A 86 -6.60 -12.29 -15.36
CA VAL A 86 -5.91 -12.00 -14.09
C VAL A 86 -6.69 -10.88 -13.39
N GLU A 87 -7.29 -11.22 -12.27
CA GLU A 87 -8.05 -10.28 -11.43
C GLU A 87 -7.24 -9.96 -10.18
N HIS A 88 -7.08 -8.67 -9.89
CA HIS A 88 -6.51 -8.19 -8.63
C HIS A 88 -7.63 -8.02 -7.61
N ASN A 89 -7.69 -8.88 -6.59
CA ASN A 89 -8.78 -8.86 -5.61
C ASN A 89 -8.58 -7.75 -4.57
N TYR A 90 -7.59 -7.88 -3.71
CA TYR A 90 -7.28 -6.84 -2.73
C TYR A 90 -5.83 -6.92 -2.24
N ASP A 91 -5.32 -5.77 -1.80
CA ASP A 91 -4.05 -5.66 -1.07
C ASP A 91 -4.28 -5.06 0.30
N LEU A 92 -3.53 -5.53 1.27
CA LEU A 92 -3.41 -4.90 2.59
C LEU A 92 -1.94 -4.77 2.95
N ALA A 93 -1.54 -3.59 3.41
CA ALA A 93 -0.16 -3.36 3.84
C ALA A 93 -0.09 -2.40 5.03
N ALA A 94 0.99 -2.52 5.81
CA ALA A 94 1.31 -1.61 6.90
C ALA A 94 2.73 -1.10 6.74
N TYR A 95 2.93 0.21 6.99
CA TYR A 95 4.20 0.90 6.78
C TYR A 95 4.64 1.70 7.98
N GLY A 96 5.94 1.75 8.22
CA GLY A 96 6.61 2.84 8.87
C GLY A 96 6.96 3.92 7.84
N VAL A 97 6.69 5.19 8.17
CA VAL A 97 6.87 6.31 7.25
C VAL A 97 7.80 7.35 7.87
N ALA A 98 8.82 7.74 7.12
CA ALA A 98 9.70 8.85 7.46
C ALA A 98 9.34 10.06 6.60
N PHE A 99 9.10 11.21 7.22
CA PHE A 99 8.74 12.46 6.55
C PHE A 99 9.88 13.46 6.58
N LEU A 100 10.05 14.19 5.50
CA LEU A 100 10.97 15.33 5.38
C LEU A 100 10.17 16.57 4.97
N PRO A 101 9.75 17.42 5.92
CA PRO A 101 9.09 18.68 5.62
C PRO A 101 10.09 19.61 4.91
N VAL A 102 9.81 19.95 3.65
CA VAL A 102 10.64 20.87 2.84
C VAL A 102 10.10 22.29 2.96
N SER A 103 8.79 22.44 3.04
CA SER A 103 8.09 23.70 3.27
C SER A 103 6.79 23.46 4.02
N PRO A 104 6.05 24.50 4.46
CA PRO A 104 4.76 24.32 5.12
C PRO A 104 3.73 23.56 4.30
N ASN A 105 3.85 23.61 2.98
CA ASN A 105 2.91 23.00 2.04
C ASN A 105 3.47 21.78 1.30
N PHE A 106 4.77 21.51 1.42
CA PHE A 106 5.42 20.43 0.66
C PHE A 106 6.31 19.58 1.55
N GLU A 107 6.08 18.27 1.53
CA GLU A 107 6.92 17.31 2.23
C GLU A 107 7.23 16.10 1.34
N LEU A 108 8.45 15.62 1.47
CA LEU A 108 8.87 14.32 0.92
C LEU A 108 8.66 13.24 1.97
N PHE A 109 8.52 12.00 1.54
CA PHE A 109 8.49 10.88 2.46
C PHE A 109 9.13 9.63 1.85
N GLY A 110 9.64 8.77 2.76
CA GLY A 110 10.02 7.40 2.46
C GLY A 110 9.20 6.46 3.33
N ARG A 111 8.83 5.29 2.80
CA ARG A 111 8.07 4.28 3.52
C ARG A 111 8.69 2.90 3.37
N LEU A 112 8.61 2.11 4.43
CA LEU A 112 9.02 0.71 4.46
C LEU A 112 7.94 -0.07 5.21
N GLY A 113 7.52 -1.18 4.66
CA GLY A 113 6.42 -1.95 5.23
C GLY A 113 6.36 -3.39 4.74
N TYR A 114 5.30 -4.03 5.15
CA TYR A 114 4.98 -5.40 4.80
C TYR A 114 3.52 -5.48 4.41
N GLY A 115 3.21 -6.26 3.37
CA GLY A 115 1.87 -6.41 2.86
C GLY A 115 1.55 -7.82 2.41
N THR A 116 0.26 -8.05 2.20
CA THR A 116 -0.28 -9.25 1.57
C THR A 116 -1.15 -8.83 0.39
N THR A 117 -1.01 -9.56 -0.71
CA THR A 117 -1.76 -9.37 -1.95
C THR A 117 -2.46 -10.67 -2.28
N GLU A 118 -3.76 -10.62 -2.57
CA GLU A 118 -4.51 -11.76 -3.10
C GLU A 118 -4.75 -11.55 -4.60
N VAL A 119 -4.23 -12.48 -5.40
CA VAL A 119 -4.41 -12.50 -6.86
C VAL A 119 -5.16 -13.76 -7.24
N GLU A 120 -6.22 -13.63 -8.04
CA GLU A 120 -6.94 -14.74 -8.64
C GLU A 120 -6.62 -14.83 -10.13
N ALA A 121 -6.12 -15.98 -10.55
CA ALA A 121 -5.92 -16.29 -11.97
C ALA A 121 -6.95 -17.32 -12.42
N SER A 122 -7.78 -16.98 -13.41
CA SER A 122 -8.80 -17.86 -13.96
C SER A 122 -8.47 -18.23 -15.41
N ALA A 123 -8.36 -19.54 -15.69
CA ALA A 123 -8.21 -20.07 -17.05
C ALA A 123 -9.05 -21.33 -17.24
N ALA A 124 -9.83 -21.38 -18.33
CA ALA A 124 -10.64 -22.54 -18.77
C ALA A 124 -11.58 -23.12 -17.69
N GLY A 125 -12.10 -22.27 -16.78
CA GLY A 125 -13.03 -22.67 -15.71
C GLY A 125 -12.34 -23.25 -14.47
N VAL A 126 -11.02 -23.06 -14.32
CA VAL A 126 -10.25 -23.37 -13.12
C VAL A 126 -9.67 -22.06 -12.59
N SER A 127 -10.02 -21.70 -11.35
CA SER A 127 -9.45 -20.55 -10.64
C SER A 127 -8.39 -21.02 -9.66
N VAL A 128 -7.26 -20.34 -9.62
CA VAL A 128 -6.20 -20.52 -8.62
C VAL A 128 -6.03 -19.20 -7.91
N THR A 129 -6.24 -19.19 -6.60
CA THR A 129 -5.99 -18.04 -5.75
C THR A 129 -4.63 -18.22 -5.08
N GLU A 130 -3.74 -17.25 -5.19
CA GLU A 130 -2.46 -17.22 -4.49
C GLU A 130 -2.37 -15.98 -3.61
N ASP A 131 -1.97 -16.20 -2.35
CA ASP A 131 -1.64 -15.14 -1.40
C ASP A 131 -0.14 -14.88 -1.47
N GLY A 132 0.25 -13.67 -1.84
CA GLY A 132 1.65 -13.21 -1.87
C GLY A 132 1.95 -12.29 -0.71
N GLU A 133 2.95 -12.63 0.11
CA GLU A 133 3.51 -11.72 1.11
C GLU A 133 4.67 -10.94 0.49
N SER A 134 4.77 -9.63 0.79
CA SER A 134 5.81 -8.78 0.21
C SER A 134 6.40 -7.78 1.19
N TRP A 135 7.71 -7.55 1.04
CA TRP A 135 8.36 -6.37 1.58
C TRP A 135 8.15 -5.18 0.64
N ASN A 136 7.64 -4.09 1.18
CA ASN A 136 7.29 -2.91 0.42
C ASN A 136 8.16 -1.73 0.84
N TYR A 137 8.81 -1.06 -0.12
CA TYR A 137 9.57 0.15 0.14
C TYR A 137 9.30 1.17 -0.96
N GLY A 138 9.21 2.44 -0.57
CA GLY A 138 8.84 3.47 -1.53
C GLY A 138 9.17 4.87 -1.08
N VAL A 139 9.02 5.79 -2.01
CA VAL A 139 9.25 7.22 -1.81
C VAL A 139 8.12 8.01 -2.47
N GLY A 140 7.85 9.20 -1.94
CA GLY A 140 6.83 10.06 -2.51
C GLY A 140 6.88 11.48 -2.00
N ALA A 141 5.87 12.25 -2.41
CA ALA A 141 5.71 13.64 -2.02
C ALA A 141 4.23 13.96 -1.76
N ASN A 142 4.00 14.82 -0.78
CA ASN A 142 2.71 15.42 -0.48
C ASN A 142 2.78 16.92 -0.74
N TYR A 143 1.78 17.46 -1.44
CA TYR A 143 1.61 18.90 -1.63
C TYR A 143 0.24 19.33 -1.15
N TYR A 144 0.17 20.23 -0.17
CA TYR A 144 -1.05 20.71 0.47
C TYR A 144 -1.43 22.10 -0.06
N PHE A 145 -2.66 22.25 -0.55
CA PHE A 145 -3.15 23.53 -1.12
C PHE A 145 -3.49 24.56 -0.04
N ASP A 146 -4.06 24.07 1.09
CA ASP A 146 -4.60 24.90 2.18
C ASP A 146 -4.10 24.44 3.55
N GLY A 147 -3.05 23.64 3.61
CA GLY A 147 -2.50 23.06 4.83
C GLY A 147 -3.22 21.81 5.32
N GLN A 148 -4.42 21.50 4.86
CA GLN A 148 -5.17 20.29 5.20
C GLN A 148 -5.38 19.38 3.98
N ASN A 149 -5.77 19.95 2.85
CA ASN A 149 -6.10 19.22 1.63
C ASN A 149 -4.97 19.30 0.63
N GLY A 150 -4.69 18.19 -0.06
CA GLY A 150 -3.55 18.12 -0.95
C GLY A 150 -3.63 17.00 -1.97
N VAL A 151 -2.53 16.85 -2.70
CA VAL A 151 -2.24 15.71 -3.57
C VAL A 151 -1.00 15.00 -3.08
N ARG A 152 -1.00 13.68 -3.25
CA ARG A 152 0.11 12.79 -2.97
C ARG A 152 0.48 12.05 -4.25
N GLY A 153 1.77 11.96 -4.53
CA GLY A 153 2.32 11.08 -5.56
C GLY A 153 3.40 10.21 -4.94
N ASP A 154 3.38 8.92 -5.23
CA ASP A 154 4.37 7.99 -4.71
C ASP A 154 4.66 6.83 -5.66
N TRP A 155 5.86 6.30 -5.53
CA TRP A 155 6.32 5.05 -6.09
C TRP A 155 6.66 4.08 -4.96
N THR A 156 6.28 2.82 -5.12
CA THR A 156 6.57 1.75 -4.17
C THR A 156 6.98 0.50 -4.92
N ARG A 157 8.09 -0.10 -4.54
CA ARG A 157 8.47 -1.44 -4.97
C ARG A 157 7.96 -2.44 -3.97
N ARG A 158 7.33 -3.51 -4.48
CA ARG A 158 6.91 -4.69 -3.74
C ARG A 158 7.83 -5.84 -4.12
N ASP A 159 8.48 -6.43 -3.13
CA ASP A 159 9.40 -7.56 -3.26
C ASP A 159 8.72 -8.77 -2.61
N PHE A 160 8.22 -9.68 -3.43
CA PHE A 160 7.45 -10.85 -2.98
C PHE A 160 8.37 -11.94 -2.46
N THR A 161 8.04 -12.53 -1.30
CA THR A 161 8.92 -13.41 -0.54
C THR A 161 9.07 -14.82 -1.09
N ASP A 162 8.11 -15.33 -1.86
CA ASP A 162 8.05 -16.74 -2.30
C ASP A 162 8.25 -16.87 -3.82
N ASP A 163 9.42 -16.46 -4.35
CA ASP A 163 9.74 -16.47 -5.78
C ASP A 163 8.73 -15.69 -6.66
N GLY A 164 7.92 -14.83 -6.03
CA GLY A 164 6.85 -14.07 -6.68
C GLY A 164 7.34 -12.86 -7.51
N GLY A 165 8.66 -12.61 -7.55
CA GLY A 165 9.25 -11.52 -8.30
C GLY A 165 9.09 -10.16 -7.61
N GLU A 166 9.19 -9.09 -8.39
CA GLU A 166 9.07 -7.71 -7.95
C GLU A 166 7.98 -6.99 -8.75
N ALA A 167 7.34 -6.01 -8.12
CA ALA A 167 6.39 -5.14 -8.80
C ALA A 167 6.59 -3.68 -8.41
N ASP A 168 6.49 -2.79 -9.39
CA ASP A 168 6.52 -1.34 -9.21
C ASP A 168 5.09 -0.78 -9.21
N VAL A 169 4.77 -0.01 -8.16
CA VAL A 169 3.45 0.61 -7.98
C VAL A 169 3.59 2.12 -7.99
N TYR A 170 2.95 2.78 -8.94
CA TYR A 170 2.86 4.24 -9.06
C TYR A 170 1.48 4.70 -8.62
N SER A 171 1.41 5.65 -7.69
CA SER A 171 0.13 6.12 -7.15
C SER A 171 0.00 7.62 -7.21
N VAL A 172 -1.24 8.07 -7.50
CA VAL A 172 -1.65 9.47 -7.35
C VAL A 172 -2.93 9.52 -6.53
N SER A 173 -2.94 10.31 -5.46
CA SER A 173 -4.03 10.33 -4.48
C SER A 173 -4.36 11.76 -4.05
N TYR A 174 -5.63 11.99 -3.71
CA TYR A 174 -6.00 13.09 -2.84
C TYR A 174 -5.62 12.73 -1.40
N ILE A 175 -5.05 13.67 -0.65
CA ILE A 175 -4.67 13.50 0.75
C ILE A 175 -5.31 14.59 1.60
N ARG A 176 -5.74 14.24 2.82
CA ARG A 176 -6.26 15.17 3.82
C ARG A 176 -5.66 14.90 5.19
N ARG A 177 -5.23 15.97 5.87
CA ARG A 177 -4.87 16.01 7.30
C ARG A 177 -6.09 16.35 8.15
N PHE A 178 -6.13 15.81 9.38
CA PHE A 178 -7.22 16.02 10.34
C PHE A 178 -6.71 16.65 11.63
#